data_610bcb85198551a3b1289a4db874ea2a
#
_entry.id   610bcb85198551a3b1289a4db874ea2a
#
_cell.length_a   1.000
_cell.length_b   1.000
_cell.length_c   1.000
_cell.angle_alpha   90.00
_cell.angle_beta   90.00
_cell.angle_gamma   90.00
#
_symmetry.space_group_name_H-M   'P 1'
#
loop_
_entity.id
_entity.type
_entity.pdbx_description
1 polymer ?
#
loop_
_entity_poly.entity_id
_entity_poly.type
_entity_poly.pdbx_seq_one_letter_code
_entity_poly.pdbx_strand_id
1 'polypeptide(L)'
;MGDLAYHVKKMRQKNEHFSEKLIMQWFVQLCLALEYIHKRKILHRDLKSQNVFLTKNNTLKLGDFGISKVLENTNDQALTVQGTPYYMSPEVCQSKPYNYTSDVWSLGCILYELCTLQHAFSGENLLGLVFKIVQDKQGPIPDMYSDQMKELVSKLLVKDEKKRPQVIDILRMPFVKTHMMDFVANQGQMESNNFHLTAPRGIQPDAVNKLKSKDESELTQRDRQRLNKEQRDLAEFEKLK
;
A
#
# COMPACT_ATOMS: atom_id res chain seq x y z
N MET A 1 7.97 -0.16 -16.73
CA MET A 1 6.85 -0.13 -15.79
C MET A 1 6.80 -1.47 -15.11
N GLY A 2 6.44 -1.53 -13.84
CA GLY A 2 6.34 -2.75 -13.04
C GLY A 2 5.95 -2.38 -11.62
N ASP A 3 5.84 -3.40 -10.77
CA ASP A 3 5.66 -3.23 -9.34
C ASP A 3 7.00 -2.98 -8.62
N LEU A 4 6.96 -2.61 -7.35
CA LEU A 4 8.18 -2.39 -6.58
C LEU A 4 9.00 -3.66 -6.43
N ALA A 5 8.39 -4.85 -6.34
CA ALA A 5 9.12 -6.13 -6.26
C ALA A 5 9.97 -6.37 -7.51
N TYR A 6 9.45 -6.05 -8.71
CA TYR A 6 10.23 -6.09 -9.95
C TYR A 6 11.46 -5.17 -9.87
N HIS A 7 11.28 -3.93 -9.35
CA HIS A 7 12.39 -2.98 -9.22
C HIS A 7 13.41 -3.42 -8.19
N VAL A 8 12.99 -3.95 -7.03
CA VAL A 8 13.86 -4.55 -6.01
C VAL A 8 14.68 -5.70 -6.61
N LYS A 9 14.04 -6.63 -7.35
CA LYS A 9 14.72 -7.73 -8.03
C LYS A 9 15.77 -7.23 -9.01
N LYS A 10 15.44 -6.19 -9.78
CA LYS A 10 16.36 -5.59 -10.76
C LYS A 10 17.59 -4.97 -10.10
N MET A 11 17.41 -4.22 -8.99
CA MET A 11 18.54 -3.64 -8.23
C MET A 11 19.41 -4.73 -7.62
N ARG A 12 18.81 -5.78 -7.06
CA ARG A 12 19.55 -6.95 -6.55
C ARG A 12 20.41 -7.62 -7.63
N GLN A 13 19.87 -7.80 -8.85
CA GLN A 13 20.60 -8.40 -9.98
C GLN A 13 21.80 -7.55 -10.42
N LYS A 14 21.70 -6.23 -10.27
CA LYS A 14 22.78 -5.29 -10.58
C LYS A 14 23.79 -5.09 -9.45
N ASN A 15 23.50 -5.65 -8.26
CA ASN A 15 24.25 -5.38 -7.03
C ASN A 15 24.29 -3.87 -6.69
N GLU A 16 23.19 -3.15 -6.95
CA GLU A 16 23.00 -1.73 -6.69
C GLU A 16 21.91 -1.52 -5.66
N HIS A 17 21.93 -0.39 -4.93
CA HIS A 17 20.90 0.00 -3.98
C HIS A 17 20.17 1.27 -4.44
N PHE A 18 18.94 1.45 -3.98
CA PHE A 18 18.21 2.69 -4.17
C PHE A 18 18.80 3.79 -3.29
N SER A 19 18.82 5.03 -3.78
CA SER A 19 19.17 6.16 -2.93
C SER A 19 18.10 6.41 -1.86
N GLU A 20 18.49 6.85 -0.67
CA GLU A 20 17.56 7.18 0.43
C GLU A 20 16.49 8.18 -0.03
N LYS A 21 16.91 9.20 -0.78
CA LYS A 21 15.98 10.19 -1.35
C LYS A 21 14.87 9.55 -2.18
N LEU A 22 15.21 8.60 -3.04
CA LEU A 22 14.22 7.91 -3.88
C LEU A 22 13.29 7.02 -3.06
N ILE A 23 13.85 6.27 -2.10
CA ILE A 23 13.07 5.45 -1.17
C ILE A 23 12.06 6.32 -0.41
N MET A 24 12.51 7.46 0.13
CA MET A 24 11.65 8.36 0.88
C MET A 24 10.57 9.02 0.02
N GLN A 25 10.86 9.35 -1.24
CA GLN A 25 9.84 9.82 -2.19
C GLN A 25 8.74 8.77 -2.40
N TRP A 26 9.07 7.50 -2.51
CA TRP A 26 8.09 6.42 -2.61
C TRP A 26 7.36 6.18 -1.30
N PHE A 27 8.09 6.16 -0.18
CA PHE A 27 7.53 5.94 1.15
C PHE A 27 6.48 7.01 1.53
N VAL A 28 6.76 8.28 1.25
CA VAL A 28 5.80 9.38 1.47
C VAL A 28 4.51 9.15 0.67
N GLN A 29 4.61 8.76 -0.59
CA GLN A 29 3.44 8.46 -1.41
C GLN A 29 2.61 7.29 -0.86
N LEU A 30 3.27 6.23 -0.37
CA LEU A 30 2.59 5.11 0.28
C LEU A 30 1.89 5.54 1.57
N CYS A 31 2.54 6.36 2.40
CA CYS A 31 1.93 6.91 3.61
C CYS A 31 0.69 7.75 3.28
N LEU A 32 0.76 8.63 2.28
CA LEU A 32 -0.38 9.45 1.86
C LEU A 32 -1.54 8.60 1.33
N ALA A 33 -1.24 7.57 0.54
CA ALA A 33 -2.25 6.64 0.03
C ALA A 33 -2.92 5.85 1.16
N LEU A 34 -2.15 5.33 2.12
CA LEU A 34 -2.69 4.63 3.28
C LEU A 34 -3.50 5.55 4.19
N GLU A 35 -3.02 6.77 4.47
CA GLU A 35 -3.76 7.76 5.26
C GLU A 35 -5.11 8.09 4.61
N TYR A 36 -5.15 8.21 3.29
CA TYR A 36 -6.38 8.45 2.54
C TYR A 36 -7.42 7.35 2.74
N ILE A 37 -7.03 6.07 2.67
CA ILE A 37 -7.95 4.95 2.84
C ILE A 37 -8.30 4.72 4.33
N HIS A 38 -7.33 4.87 5.25
CA HIS A 38 -7.56 4.73 6.68
C HIS A 38 -8.55 5.76 7.22
N LYS A 39 -8.49 7.02 6.77
CA LYS A 39 -9.50 8.05 7.07
C LYS A 39 -10.91 7.66 6.63
N ARG A 40 -11.01 6.84 5.58
CA ARG A 40 -12.28 6.30 5.07
C ARG A 40 -12.67 4.97 5.69
N LYS A 41 -11.99 4.57 6.78
CA LYS A 41 -12.20 3.31 7.49
C LYS A 41 -12.00 2.07 6.62
N ILE A 42 -11.12 2.17 5.62
CA ILE A 42 -10.74 1.09 4.72
C ILE A 42 -9.36 0.57 5.14
N LEU A 43 -9.25 -0.74 5.32
CA LEU A 43 -8.00 -1.46 5.53
C LEU A 43 -7.52 -2.04 4.18
N HIS A 44 -6.21 -1.95 3.90
CA HIS A 44 -5.66 -2.49 2.66
C HIS A 44 -5.58 -4.02 2.66
N ARG A 45 -5.10 -4.61 3.77
CA ARG A 45 -5.02 -6.05 4.08
C ARG A 45 -4.07 -6.90 3.22
N ASP A 46 -3.61 -6.42 2.07
CA ASP A 46 -2.63 -7.13 1.21
C ASP A 46 -1.55 -6.18 0.71
N LEU A 47 -1.03 -5.33 1.61
CA LEU A 47 0.05 -4.40 1.30
C LEU A 47 1.37 -5.16 1.18
N LYS A 48 1.96 -5.13 -0.02
CA LYS A 48 3.22 -5.79 -0.37
C LYS A 48 3.84 -5.12 -1.59
N SER A 49 5.13 -5.31 -1.83
CA SER A 49 5.85 -4.68 -2.94
C SER A 49 5.26 -5.03 -4.32
N GLN A 50 4.65 -6.22 -4.48
CA GLN A 50 3.96 -6.66 -5.70
C GLN A 50 2.68 -5.86 -5.99
N ASN A 51 2.03 -5.30 -4.95
CA ASN A 51 0.78 -4.53 -5.08
C ASN A 51 1.03 -3.01 -5.17
N VAL A 52 2.27 -2.58 -5.27
CA VAL A 52 2.66 -1.19 -5.43
C VAL A 52 3.27 -0.98 -6.82
N PHE A 53 2.54 -0.31 -7.70
CA PHE A 53 2.93 -0.12 -9.09
C PHE A 53 3.62 1.23 -9.30
N LEU A 54 4.72 1.23 -10.05
CA LEU A 54 5.48 2.43 -10.38
C LEU A 54 5.16 2.90 -11.81
N THR A 55 4.75 4.16 -11.93
CA THR A 55 4.55 4.82 -13.23
C THR A 55 5.86 5.34 -13.80
N LYS A 56 5.87 5.74 -15.08
CA LYS A 56 7.04 6.36 -15.74
C LYS A 56 7.55 7.63 -15.04
N ASN A 57 6.66 8.34 -14.34
CA ASN A 57 6.96 9.61 -13.65
C ASN A 57 7.29 9.40 -12.16
N ASN A 58 7.74 8.21 -11.76
CA ASN A 58 8.02 7.87 -10.35
C ASN A 58 6.82 8.06 -9.38
N THR A 59 5.59 8.09 -9.92
CA THR A 59 4.38 8.11 -9.11
C THR A 59 3.97 6.69 -8.77
N LEU A 60 3.70 6.42 -7.48
CA LEU A 60 3.21 5.14 -7.03
C LEU A 60 1.68 5.06 -7.17
N LYS A 61 1.21 3.87 -7.51
CA LYS A 61 -0.21 3.49 -7.47
C LYS A 61 -0.34 2.25 -6.62
N LEU A 62 -1.13 2.39 -5.56
CA LEU A 62 -1.47 1.27 -4.70
C LEU A 62 -2.59 0.48 -5.37
N GLY A 63 -2.37 -0.81 -5.61
CA GLY A 63 -3.33 -1.73 -6.25
C GLY A 63 -3.77 -2.84 -5.32
N ASP A 64 -4.70 -3.66 -5.82
CA ASP A 64 -5.19 -4.88 -5.20
C ASP A 64 -5.52 -4.76 -3.71
N PHE A 65 -6.59 -4.01 -3.42
CA PHE A 65 -7.20 -4.04 -2.11
C PHE A 65 -7.70 -5.46 -1.83
N GLY A 66 -7.28 -6.05 -0.71
CA GLY A 66 -7.65 -7.41 -0.30
C GLY A 66 -9.14 -7.58 0.04
N ILE A 67 -10.04 -6.92 -0.69
CA ILE A 67 -11.50 -6.96 -0.50
C ILE A 67 -12.03 -8.38 -0.66
N SER A 68 -11.44 -9.19 -1.54
CA SER A 68 -11.79 -10.60 -1.72
C SER A 68 -11.55 -11.45 -0.46
N LYS A 69 -10.59 -11.08 0.39
CA LYS A 69 -10.34 -11.78 1.67
C LYS A 69 -11.35 -11.45 2.78
N VAL A 70 -12.16 -10.40 2.62
CA VAL A 70 -13.19 -10.03 3.62
C VAL A 70 -14.40 -10.97 3.58
N LEU A 71 -14.72 -11.53 2.40
CA LEU A 71 -15.88 -12.40 2.22
C LEU A 71 -15.59 -13.88 2.53
N GLU A 72 -14.31 -14.29 2.53
CA GLU A 72 -13.92 -15.69 2.78
C GLU A 72 -13.64 -16.01 4.26
N ASN A 73 -13.51 -15.00 5.13
CA ASN A 73 -13.07 -15.17 6.52
C ASN A 73 -14.19 -15.26 7.56
N THR A 74 -15.42 -15.58 7.18
CA THR A 74 -16.47 -15.81 8.19
C THR A 74 -16.51 -17.25 8.72
N ASN A 75 -15.87 -18.24 8.09
CA ASN A 75 -15.91 -19.63 8.58
C ASN A 75 -14.72 -20.56 8.26
N ASP A 76 -13.63 -20.11 7.63
CA ASP A 76 -12.50 -21.00 7.37
C ASP A 76 -11.19 -20.51 7.96
N GLN A 77 -10.75 -21.22 9.02
CA GLN A 77 -9.39 -21.13 9.61
C GLN A 77 -8.31 -21.76 8.71
N ALA A 78 -8.57 -21.96 7.42
CA ALA A 78 -7.58 -22.43 6.49
C ALA A 78 -6.77 -21.22 5.96
N LEU A 79 -5.55 -21.08 6.47
CA LEU A 79 -4.47 -20.31 5.85
C LEU A 79 -4.16 -20.89 4.45
N THR A 80 -5.06 -20.73 3.49
CA THR A 80 -4.76 -20.95 2.08
C THR A 80 -3.89 -19.79 1.61
N VAL A 81 -2.64 -19.80 2.09
CA VAL A 81 -1.61 -18.84 1.71
C VAL A 81 -1.17 -19.18 0.30
N GLN A 82 -1.80 -18.58 -0.68
CA GLN A 82 -1.27 -18.55 -2.04
C GLN A 82 -0.06 -17.58 -2.06
N GLY A 83 1.12 -18.09 -1.65
CA GLY A 83 2.37 -17.35 -1.51
C GLY A 83 2.88 -17.24 -0.06
N THR A 84 4.18 -17.01 0.10
CA THR A 84 4.83 -16.88 1.42
C THR A 84 4.47 -15.54 2.06
N PRO A 85 3.98 -15.49 3.31
CA PRO A 85 3.40 -14.31 3.95
C PRO A 85 4.47 -13.38 4.58
N TYR A 86 5.44 -12.92 3.80
CA TYR A 86 6.57 -12.09 4.28
C TYR A 86 6.16 -10.75 4.91
N TYR A 87 4.95 -10.26 4.62
CA TYR A 87 4.44 -8.96 5.10
C TYR A 87 3.40 -9.10 6.22
N MET A 88 3.14 -10.34 6.68
CA MET A 88 2.18 -10.61 7.74
C MET A 88 2.67 -10.02 9.07
N SER A 89 1.77 -9.34 9.78
CA SER A 89 2.09 -8.74 11.08
C SER A 89 2.06 -9.76 12.22
N PRO A 90 2.79 -9.50 13.34
CA PRO A 90 2.82 -10.40 14.50
C PRO A 90 1.44 -10.73 15.06
N GLU A 91 0.55 -9.73 15.15
CA GLU A 91 -0.82 -9.92 15.62
C GLU A 91 -1.61 -10.88 14.72
N VAL A 92 -1.46 -10.78 13.40
CA VAL A 92 -2.12 -11.70 12.45
C VAL A 92 -1.53 -13.10 12.55
N CYS A 93 -0.22 -13.23 12.71
CA CYS A 93 0.44 -14.51 12.99
C CYS A 93 -0.08 -15.17 14.29
N GLN A 94 -0.54 -14.37 15.24
CA GLN A 94 -1.11 -14.82 16.52
C GLN A 94 -2.65 -14.97 16.47
N SER A 95 -3.25 -14.98 15.29
CA SER A 95 -4.71 -15.06 15.09
C SER A 95 -5.51 -13.93 15.75
N LYS A 96 -4.89 -12.76 15.94
CA LYS A 96 -5.55 -11.55 16.41
C LYS A 96 -6.17 -10.80 15.23
N PRO A 97 -7.20 -9.97 15.45
CA PRO A 97 -7.83 -9.20 14.39
C PRO A 97 -6.85 -8.27 13.66
N TYR A 98 -6.97 -8.19 12.35
CA TYR A 98 -6.26 -7.23 11.51
C TYR A 98 -6.74 -5.81 11.80
N ASN A 99 -5.83 -4.84 11.89
CA ASN A 99 -6.15 -3.45 12.17
C ASN A 99 -5.28 -2.47 11.34
N TYR A 100 -5.46 -1.16 11.54
CA TYR A 100 -4.71 -0.12 10.80
C TYR A 100 -3.20 -0.21 11.00
N THR A 101 -2.74 -0.60 12.19
CA THR A 101 -1.31 -0.77 12.46
C THR A 101 -0.75 -2.05 11.85
N SER A 102 -1.59 -3.00 11.42
CA SER A 102 -1.17 -4.15 10.60
C SER A 102 -0.75 -3.72 9.18
N ASP A 103 -1.47 -2.76 8.57
CA ASP A 103 -1.02 -2.15 7.31
C ASP A 103 0.31 -1.38 7.49
N VAL A 104 0.51 -0.74 8.65
CA VAL A 104 1.77 -0.05 8.98
C VAL A 104 2.93 -1.03 9.13
N TRP A 105 2.70 -2.21 9.69
CA TRP A 105 3.71 -3.27 9.70
C TRP A 105 4.13 -3.66 8.28
N SER A 106 3.16 -3.92 7.41
CA SER A 106 3.41 -4.26 6.00
C SER A 106 4.16 -3.14 5.27
N LEU A 107 3.83 -1.87 5.56
CA LEU A 107 4.56 -0.70 5.07
C LEU A 107 6.02 -0.70 5.56
N GLY A 108 6.27 -1.07 6.82
CA GLY A 108 7.61 -1.24 7.39
C GLY A 108 8.41 -2.34 6.69
N CYS A 109 7.75 -3.47 6.37
CA CYS A 109 8.38 -4.54 5.59
C CYS A 109 8.78 -4.08 4.19
N ILE A 110 7.94 -3.28 3.51
CA ILE A 110 8.27 -2.70 2.20
C ILE A 110 9.45 -1.73 2.33
N LEU A 111 9.45 -0.85 3.34
CA LEU A 111 10.56 0.09 3.55
C LEU A 111 11.89 -0.64 3.79
N TYR A 112 11.87 -1.67 4.63
CA TYR A 112 13.04 -2.53 4.85
C TYR A 112 13.50 -3.18 3.55
N GLU A 113 12.58 -3.74 2.77
CA GLU A 113 12.87 -4.40 1.49
C GLU A 113 13.49 -3.42 0.49
N LEU A 114 13.05 -2.17 0.43
CA LEU A 114 13.64 -1.15 -0.43
C LEU A 114 15.07 -0.79 -0.01
N CYS A 115 15.37 -0.79 1.30
CA CYS A 115 16.71 -0.50 1.81
C CYS A 115 17.68 -1.68 1.62
N THR A 116 17.23 -2.91 1.87
CA THR A 116 18.11 -4.09 1.94
C THR A 116 18.04 -4.98 0.71
N LEU A 117 17.03 -4.78 -0.13
CA LEU A 117 16.66 -5.64 -1.25
C LEU A 117 16.30 -7.07 -0.81
N GLN A 118 15.96 -7.27 0.47
CA GLN A 118 15.59 -8.54 1.08
C GLN A 118 14.33 -8.37 1.91
N HIS A 119 13.59 -9.46 2.14
CA HIS A 119 12.46 -9.43 3.07
C HIS A 119 12.91 -9.18 4.50
N ALA A 120 12.13 -8.46 5.29
CA ALA A 120 12.43 -8.15 6.70
C ALA A 120 12.55 -9.41 7.56
N PHE A 121 11.78 -10.43 7.22
CA PHE A 121 11.81 -11.74 7.86
C PHE A 121 11.79 -12.82 6.77
N SER A 122 12.55 -13.90 6.98
CA SER A 122 12.61 -15.06 6.10
C SER A 122 12.75 -16.32 6.94
N GLY A 123 12.19 -17.44 6.48
CA GLY A 123 12.28 -18.74 7.14
C GLY A 123 12.38 -19.85 6.11
N GLU A 124 12.92 -21.01 6.51
CA GLU A 124 13.02 -22.19 5.64
C GLU A 124 11.62 -22.78 5.35
N ASN A 125 10.68 -22.53 6.26
CA ASN A 125 9.28 -22.94 6.12
C ASN A 125 8.36 -21.89 6.78
N LEU A 126 7.05 -22.07 6.63
CA LEU A 126 6.04 -21.14 7.16
C LEU A 126 6.15 -20.96 8.67
N LEU A 127 6.33 -22.06 9.42
CA LEU A 127 6.42 -22.00 10.87
C LEU A 127 7.65 -21.22 11.35
N GLY A 128 8.81 -21.46 10.71
CA GLY A 128 10.05 -20.72 10.98
C GLY A 128 9.92 -19.22 10.64
N LEU A 129 9.21 -18.88 9.55
CA LEU A 129 8.92 -17.49 9.21
C LEU A 129 8.01 -16.83 10.25
N VAL A 130 6.90 -17.48 10.64
CA VAL A 130 5.97 -17.01 11.67
C VAL A 130 6.69 -16.80 13.00
N PHE A 131 7.53 -17.75 13.41
CA PHE A 131 8.35 -17.60 14.62
C PHE A 131 9.21 -16.33 14.57
N LYS A 132 9.92 -16.10 13.46
CA LYS A 132 10.76 -14.90 13.31
C LYS A 132 9.94 -13.61 13.28
N ILE A 133 8.78 -13.62 12.63
CA ILE A 133 7.87 -12.46 12.62
C ILE A 133 7.44 -12.11 14.04
N VAL A 134 7.16 -13.08 14.88
CA VAL A 134 6.65 -12.86 16.25
C VAL A 134 7.79 -12.53 17.24
N GLN A 135 8.94 -13.20 17.13
CA GLN A 135 9.99 -13.17 18.16
C GLN A 135 11.23 -12.36 17.78
N ASP A 136 11.72 -12.52 16.54
CA ASP A 136 12.99 -11.97 16.13
C ASP A 136 12.88 -10.50 15.71
N LYS A 137 14.03 -9.80 15.76
CA LYS A 137 14.19 -8.49 15.12
C LYS A 137 14.58 -8.69 13.65
N GLN A 138 14.24 -7.70 12.81
CA GLN A 138 14.76 -7.62 11.46
C GLN A 138 16.28 -7.47 11.45
N GLY A 139 16.91 -7.88 10.34
CA GLY A 139 18.33 -7.66 10.13
C GLY A 139 18.71 -6.18 10.07
N PRO A 140 20.01 -5.86 10.08
CA PRO A 140 20.49 -4.48 10.02
C PRO A 140 20.18 -3.83 8.66
N ILE A 141 19.93 -2.53 8.68
CA ILE A 141 19.87 -1.69 7.47
C ILE A 141 21.31 -1.32 7.06
N PRO A 142 21.67 -1.35 5.76
CA PRO A 142 23.00 -0.97 5.29
C PRO A 142 23.44 0.40 5.76
N ASP A 143 24.75 0.56 6.05
CA ASP A 143 25.31 1.79 6.61
C ASP A 143 25.30 2.99 5.65
N MET A 144 25.01 2.76 4.39
CA MET A 144 24.79 3.84 3.42
C MET A 144 23.52 4.68 3.68
N TYR A 145 22.60 4.19 4.51
CA TYR A 145 21.37 4.89 4.90
C TYR A 145 21.55 5.59 6.25
N SER A 146 20.85 6.72 6.40
CA SER A 146 20.90 7.55 7.60
C SER A 146 20.37 6.83 8.84
N ASP A 147 20.78 7.29 10.02
CA ASP A 147 20.25 6.77 11.27
C ASP A 147 18.76 7.06 11.43
N GLN A 148 18.26 8.15 10.83
CA GLN A 148 16.83 8.46 10.77
C GLN A 148 16.05 7.40 9.97
N MET A 149 16.61 6.90 8.86
CA MET A 149 16.01 5.79 8.10
C MET A 149 15.99 4.51 8.92
N LYS A 150 17.10 4.16 9.58
CA LYS A 150 17.20 2.98 10.47
C LYS A 150 16.18 3.04 11.62
N GLU A 151 16.06 4.23 12.23
CA GLU A 151 15.08 4.49 13.29
C GLU A 151 13.63 4.37 12.79
N LEU A 152 13.34 4.95 11.61
CA LEU A 152 12.02 4.87 10.98
C LEU A 152 11.60 3.41 10.76
N VAL A 153 12.46 2.59 10.14
CA VAL A 153 12.18 1.16 9.94
C VAL A 153 11.90 0.47 11.28
N SER A 154 12.72 0.74 12.30
CA SER A 154 12.55 0.15 13.63
C SER A 154 11.22 0.53 14.28
N LYS A 155 10.74 1.76 14.10
CA LYS A 155 9.43 2.23 14.60
C LYS A 155 8.26 1.56 13.91
N LEU A 156 8.38 1.28 12.61
CA LEU A 156 7.31 0.61 11.85
C LEU A 156 7.22 -0.89 12.17
N LEU A 157 8.37 -1.53 12.46
CA LEU A 157 8.48 -2.96 12.75
C LEU A 157 8.44 -3.27 14.26
N VAL A 158 7.75 -2.42 15.05
CA VAL A 158 7.46 -2.70 16.45
C VAL A 158 6.46 -3.85 16.55
N LYS A 159 6.82 -4.90 17.33
CA LYS A 159 6.00 -6.12 17.47
C LYS A 159 4.66 -5.85 18.15
N ASP A 160 4.67 -5.02 19.18
CA ASP A 160 3.46 -4.62 19.89
C ASP A 160 2.64 -3.65 19.03
N GLU A 161 1.49 -4.10 18.57
CA GLU A 161 0.58 -3.33 17.72
C GLU A 161 0.11 -2.01 18.36
N LYS A 162 0.05 -1.97 19.71
CA LYS A 162 -0.38 -0.78 20.46
C LYS A 162 0.71 0.29 20.53
N LYS A 163 1.99 -0.11 20.38
CA LYS A 163 3.15 0.79 20.36
C LYS A 163 3.55 1.18 18.95
N ARG A 164 3.01 0.49 17.94
CA ARG A 164 3.26 0.81 16.54
C ARG A 164 2.50 2.07 16.15
N PRO A 165 3.15 3.07 15.52
CA PRO A 165 2.50 4.32 15.16
C PRO A 165 1.38 4.10 14.12
N GLN A 166 0.40 5.01 14.10
CA GLN A 166 -0.52 5.11 12.97
C GLN A 166 0.12 5.89 11.81
N VAL A 167 -0.43 5.76 10.61
CA VAL A 167 0.13 6.45 9.42
C VAL A 167 0.19 7.97 9.61
N ILE A 168 -0.81 8.57 10.26
CA ILE A 168 -0.84 10.00 10.54
C ILE A 168 0.33 10.43 11.46
N ASP A 169 0.72 9.59 12.41
CA ASP A 169 1.85 9.86 13.31
C ASP A 169 3.17 9.77 12.55
N ILE A 170 3.29 8.80 11.62
CA ILE A 170 4.45 8.66 10.73
C ILE A 170 4.62 9.91 9.87
N LEU A 171 3.56 10.43 9.25
CA LEU A 171 3.60 11.65 8.43
C LEU A 171 3.99 12.89 9.24
N ARG A 172 3.80 12.89 10.56
CA ARG A 172 4.22 13.97 11.48
C ARG A 172 5.66 13.88 11.96
N MET A 173 6.33 12.73 11.78
CA MET A 173 7.73 12.57 12.16
C MET A 173 8.60 13.57 11.40
N PRO A 174 9.53 14.30 12.06
CA PRO A 174 10.33 15.35 11.40
C PRO A 174 11.02 14.87 10.13
N PHE A 175 11.65 13.70 10.16
CA PHE A 175 12.32 13.10 9.01
C PHE A 175 11.37 12.87 7.83
N VAL A 176 10.20 12.25 8.08
CA VAL A 176 9.20 11.99 7.03
C VAL A 176 8.56 13.28 6.52
N LYS A 177 8.29 14.24 7.44
CA LYS A 177 7.71 15.54 7.11
C LYS A 177 8.61 16.35 6.17
N THR A 178 9.93 16.34 6.39
CA THR A 178 10.89 17.02 5.49
C THR A 178 10.77 16.47 4.08
N HIS A 179 10.82 15.14 3.91
CA HIS A 179 10.67 14.50 2.60
C HIS A 179 9.29 14.69 1.97
N MET A 180 8.24 14.81 2.79
CA MET A 180 6.89 15.13 2.32
C MET A 180 6.82 16.56 1.77
N MET A 181 7.46 17.54 2.44
CA MET A 181 7.52 18.92 1.96
C MET A 181 8.29 19.01 0.64
N ASP A 182 9.42 18.31 0.52
CA ASP A 182 10.18 18.21 -0.74
C ASP A 182 9.36 17.58 -1.86
N PHE A 183 8.58 16.54 -1.55
CA PHE A 183 7.71 15.89 -2.52
C PHE A 183 6.62 16.85 -3.03
N VAL A 184 5.96 17.60 -2.13
CA VAL A 184 4.93 18.59 -2.48
C VAL A 184 5.52 19.74 -3.29
N ALA A 185 6.69 20.28 -2.89
CA ALA A 185 7.36 21.36 -3.60
C ALA A 185 7.74 20.96 -5.04
N ASN A 186 8.22 19.72 -5.23
CA ASN A 186 8.57 19.19 -6.53
C ASN A 186 7.33 18.91 -7.40
N GLN A 187 6.18 18.58 -6.79
CA GLN A 187 4.92 18.44 -7.53
C GLN A 187 4.36 19.77 -7.99
N GLY A 188 4.44 20.84 -7.19
CA GLY A 188 4.04 22.19 -7.62
C GLY A 188 4.78 22.68 -8.86
N GLN A 189 5.99 22.21 -9.11
CA GLN A 189 6.73 22.45 -10.36
C GLN A 189 6.29 21.53 -11.52
N MET A 190 5.66 20.39 -11.23
CA MET A 190 5.08 19.49 -12.26
C MET A 190 3.61 19.78 -12.58
N GLU A 191 2.90 20.50 -11.72
CA GLU A 191 1.47 20.84 -11.90
C GLU A 191 1.19 21.92 -12.96
N SER A 192 2.21 22.58 -13.50
CA SER A 192 2.05 23.26 -14.78
C SER A 192 1.77 22.28 -15.94
N ASN A 193 1.90 20.96 -15.74
CA ASN A 193 1.60 19.91 -16.71
C ASN A 193 0.84 18.75 -16.04
N ASN A 194 -0.50 18.84 -15.99
CA ASN A 194 -1.46 17.71 -15.83
C ASN A 194 -1.37 16.84 -14.56
N PHE A 195 -1.87 17.32 -13.42
CA PHE A 195 -2.24 16.45 -12.30
C PHE A 195 -3.76 16.28 -12.22
N HIS A 196 -4.27 15.20 -12.79
CA HIS A 196 -5.58 14.66 -12.43
C HIS A 196 -5.37 13.50 -11.46
N LEU A 197 -5.85 13.67 -10.20
CA LEU A 197 -6.17 12.55 -9.31
C LEU A 197 -7.23 11.71 -10.02
N THR A 198 -6.79 10.73 -10.80
CA THR A 198 -7.73 9.77 -11.38
C THR A 198 -8.28 8.91 -10.25
N ALA A 199 -9.59 9.04 -10.00
CA ALA A 199 -10.35 8.08 -9.22
C ALA A 199 -10.05 6.63 -9.66
N PRO A 200 -10.23 5.62 -8.79
CA PRO A 200 -10.01 4.22 -9.14
C PRO A 200 -10.67 3.91 -10.48
N ARG A 201 -9.97 3.17 -11.37
CA ARG A 201 -10.54 2.71 -12.64
C ARG A 201 -11.81 1.89 -12.37
N GLY A 202 -12.95 2.51 -12.53
CA GLY A 202 -14.29 1.94 -12.35
C GLY A 202 -15.37 2.98 -12.65
N ILE A 203 -15.10 4.24 -12.37
CA ILE A 203 -16.06 5.32 -12.61
C ILE A 203 -15.41 6.31 -13.57
N GLN A 204 -15.74 6.23 -14.85
CA GLN A 204 -15.47 7.29 -15.83
C GLN A 204 -16.68 8.22 -15.86
N PRO A 205 -16.61 9.44 -15.28
CA PRO A 205 -17.73 10.38 -15.26
C PRO A 205 -18.24 10.71 -16.69
N ASP A 206 -17.32 10.74 -17.66
CA ASP A 206 -17.65 11.04 -19.05
C ASP A 206 -18.41 9.89 -19.73
N ALA A 207 -18.17 8.64 -19.37
CA ALA A 207 -18.92 7.49 -19.89
C ALA A 207 -20.35 7.44 -19.31
N VAL A 208 -20.50 7.81 -18.02
CA VAL A 208 -21.81 7.90 -17.34
C VAL A 208 -22.64 9.05 -17.92
N ASN A 209 -22.01 10.20 -18.11
CA ASN A 209 -22.67 11.38 -18.70
C ASN A 209 -23.07 11.13 -20.16
N LYS A 210 -22.26 10.40 -20.92
CA LYS A 210 -22.55 10.00 -22.30
C LYS A 210 -23.67 8.96 -22.40
N LEU A 211 -23.85 8.11 -21.39
CA LEU A 211 -24.96 7.15 -21.29
C LEU A 211 -26.25 7.83 -20.80
N LYS A 212 -26.16 8.83 -19.90
CA LYS A 212 -27.29 9.62 -19.43
C LYS A 212 -27.87 10.57 -20.50
N SER A 213 -27.09 10.92 -21.52
CA SER A 213 -27.53 11.76 -22.65
C SER A 213 -28.17 10.97 -23.80
N LYS A 214 -28.22 9.62 -23.72
CA LYS A 214 -28.92 8.75 -24.67
C LYS A 214 -30.37 8.55 -24.24
N ASP A 215 -31.26 8.54 -25.23
CA ASP A 215 -32.68 8.22 -24.99
C ASP A 215 -32.80 6.77 -24.44
N GLU A 216 -33.70 6.53 -23.50
CA GLU A 216 -33.86 5.22 -22.86
C GLU A 216 -34.14 4.08 -23.85
N SER A 217 -34.68 4.40 -25.02
CA SER A 217 -34.95 3.46 -26.11
C SER A 217 -33.69 2.99 -26.85
N GLU A 218 -32.60 3.73 -26.78
CA GLU A 218 -31.31 3.44 -27.46
C GLU A 218 -30.32 2.66 -26.56
N LEU A 219 -30.63 2.42 -25.29
CA LEU A 219 -29.76 1.73 -24.34
C LEU A 219 -29.90 0.20 -24.50
N THR A 220 -28.77 -0.44 -24.78
CA THR A 220 -28.72 -1.92 -24.79
C THR A 220 -28.91 -2.48 -23.38
N GLN A 221 -29.30 -3.76 -23.26
CA GLN A 221 -29.44 -4.42 -21.97
C GLN A 221 -28.15 -4.40 -21.14
N ARG A 222 -26.99 -4.40 -21.80
CA ARG A 222 -25.66 -4.30 -21.21
C ARG A 222 -25.37 -2.89 -20.66
N ASP A 223 -25.82 -1.85 -21.37
CA ASP A 223 -25.69 -0.47 -20.95
C ASP A 223 -26.58 -0.17 -19.72
N ARG A 224 -27.78 -0.71 -19.68
CA ARG A 224 -28.69 -0.61 -18.51
C ARG A 224 -28.13 -1.30 -17.26
N GLN A 225 -27.55 -2.49 -17.41
CA GLN A 225 -26.88 -3.19 -16.29
C GLN A 225 -25.68 -2.41 -15.77
N ARG A 226 -24.90 -1.80 -16.66
CA ARG A 226 -23.74 -0.97 -16.29
C ARG A 226 -24.18 0.31 -15.59
N LEU A 227 -25.20 1.00 -16.09
CA LEU A 227 -25.75 2.21 -15.47
C LEU A 227 -26.31 1.94 -14.08
N ASN A 228 -27.06 0.84 -13.90
CA ASN A 228 -27.61 0.45 -12.61
C ASN A 228 -26.51 0.06 -11.58
N LYS A 229 -25.44 -0.58 -12.04
CA LYS A 229 -24.30 -0.89 -11.17
C LYS A 229 -23.59 0.38 -10.71
N GLU A 230 -23.29 1.29 -11.63
CA GLU A 230 -22.61 2.55 -11.33
C GLU A 230 -23.46 3.48 -10.45
N GLN A 231 -24.79 3.48 -10.61
CA GLN A 231 -25.71 4.22 -9.71
C GLN A 231 -25.73 3.63 -8.31
N ARG A 232 -25.66 2.30 -8.15
CA ARG A 232 -25.55 1.67 -6.81
C ARG A 232 -24.22 2.01 -6.16
N ASP A 233 -23.11 1.89 -6.90
CA ASP A 233 -21.77 2.19 -6.41
C ASP A 233 -21.66 3.66 -5.99
N LEU A 234 -22.31 4.58 -6.73
CA LEU A 234 -22.36 6.01 -6.40
C LEU A 234 -23.22 6.30 -5.16
N ALA A 235 -24.39 5.66 -5.05
CA ALA A 235 -25.28 5.80 -3.90
C ALA A 235 -24.67 5.19 -2.62
N GLU A 236 -23.90 4.11 -2.75
CA GLU A 236 -23.14 3.52 -1.65
C GLU A 236 -21.98 4.42 -1.23
N PHE A 237 -21.33 5.06 -2.18
CA PHE A 237 -20.27 6.06 -1.93
C PHE A 237 -20.82 7.33 -1.26
N GLU A 238 -22.03 7.79 -1.61
CA GLU A 238 -22.66 8.96 -0.97
C GLU A 238 -23.14 8.68 0.45
N LYS A 239 -23.51 7.43 0.76
CA LYS A 239 -23.85 7.01 2.13
C LYS A 239 -22.64 6.91 3.06
N LEU A 240 -21.43 6.91 2.49
CA LEU A 240 -20.15 6.82 3.21
C LEU A 240 -19.50 8.21 3.42
N LYS A 241 -20.14 9.29 2.94
CA LYS A 241 -19.78 10.69 3.23
C LYS A 241 -20.37 11.14 4.57
#